data_b011ab139e6133a2a48c11cf6f9fe9d4
#
_entry.id   b011ab139e6133a2a48c11cf6f9fe9d4
#
_cell.length_a   1.000
_cell.length_b   1.000
_cell.length_c   1.000
_cell.angle_alpha   90.00
_cell.angle_beta   90.00
_cell.angle_gamma   90.00
#
_symmetry.space_group_name_H-M   'P 1'
#
loop_
_entity.id
_entity.type
_entity.pdbx_description
1 polymer ?
#
loop_
_entity_poly.entity_id
_entity_poly.type
_entity_poly.pdbx_seq_one_letter_code
_entity_poly.pdbx_strand_id
1 'polypeptide(L)'
;MFAELILLSLGPVADDCTWNGIRLHGEVQIVESFPDIRVQIVTSFPDLKVKQVTSFPDNCGEWTYVTSFADFTIQFVDSFPDIKIKYVESFPGLP
;
A
#
# COMPACT_ATOMS: atom_id res chain seq x y z
N MET A 1 8.79 -1.39 -30.60
CA MET A 1 8.52 -1.48 -29.95
C MET A 1 8.21 -1.34 -28.93
N PHE A 2 8.07 -1.30 -28.24
CA PHE A 2 7.61 -1.17 -27.29
C PHE A 2 8.07 -1.59 -26.14
N ALA A 3 8.88 -2.07 -25.94
CA ALA A 3 9.49 -2.58 -24.78
C ALA A 3 9.81 -1.56 -23.78
N GLU A 4 9.99 -0.45 -24.19
CA GLU A 4 10.33 0.57 -23.28
C GLU A 4 9.27 0.78 -22.23
N LEU A 5 8.10 0.36 -22.50
CA LEU A 5 7.05 0.53 -21.55
C LEU A 5 7.27 -0.27 -20.29
N ILE A 6 7.98 -1.36 -20.43
CA ILE A 6 8.19 -2.22 -19.32
C ILE A 6 9.06 -1.58 -18.29
N LEU A 7 9.94 -0.73 -18.75
CA LEU A 7 10.89 -0.13 -17.85
C LEU A 7 10.29 0.79 -16.84
N LEU A 8 9.06 1.18 -17.07
CA LEU A 8 8.41 2.10 -16.18
C LEU A 8 7.92 1.44 -14.92
N SER A 9 7.85 0.12 -14.93
CA SER A 9 7.29 -0.59 -13.82
C SER A 9 8.40 -1.05 -12.90
N LEU A 10 8.91 -0.14 -12.11
CA LEU A 10 10.07 -0.42 -11.29
C LEU A 10 9.74 -0.99 -9.93
N GLY A 11 8.50 -0.97 -9.52
CA GLY A 11 8.10 -1.51 -8.24
C GLY A 11 6.76 -2.18 -8.36
N PRO A 12 6.31 -2.81 -7.27
CA PRO A 12 5.04 -3.53 -7.30
C PRO A 12 3.83 -2.63 -7.36
N VAL A 13 3.96 -1.37 -6.96
CA VAL A 13 2.83 -0.43 -6.97
C VAL A 13 2.82 0.30 -8.30
N ALA A 14 1.68 0.30 -8.96
CA ALA A 14 1.53 0.96 -10.25
C ALA A 14 1.49 2.47 -10.10
N ASP A 15 1.70 3.17 -11.21
CA ASP A 15 1.74 4.63 -11.20
C ASP A 15 0.44 5.25 -10.74
N ASP A 16 -0.67 4.56 -10.86
CA ASP A 16 -1.96 5.06 -10.39
C ASP A 16 -2.23 4.70 -8.93
N CYS A 17 -1.19 4.27 -8.21
CA CYS A 17 -1.28 3.93 -6.80
C CYS A 17 -2.20 2.75 -6.55
N THR A 18 -2.06 1.71 -7.37
CA THR A 18 -2.76 0.45 -7.15
C THR A 18 -1.78 -0.69 -7.07
N TRP A 19 -2.20 -1.74 -6.39
CA TRP A 19 -1.49 -3.01 -6.39
C TRP A 19 -2.50 -4.08 -6.76
N ASN A 20 -2.22 -4.79 -7.85
CA ASN A 20 -3.10 -5.86 -8.32
C ASN A 20 -4.56 -5.40 -8.42
N GLY A 21 -4.75 -4.16 -8.89
CA GLY A 21 -6.07 -3.59 -9.04
C GLY A 21 -6.68 -2.98 -7.79
N ILE A 22 -6.01 -3.09 -6.65
CA ILE A 22 -6.53 -2.55 -5.39
C ILE A 22 -6.01 -1.14 -5.22
N ARG A 23 -6.90 -0.17 -5.02
CA ARG A 23 -6.49 1.20 -4.73
C ARG A 23 -5.90 1.24 -3.33
N LEU A 24 -4.74 1.85 -3.20
CA LEU A 24 -3.99 1.82 -1.95
C LEU A 24 -4.31 3.03 -1.07
N HIS A 25 -5.58 3.29 -0.89
CA HIS A 25 -6.09 4.25 0.09
C HIS A 25 -7.45 3.73 0.56
N GLY A 26 -7.85 4.15 1.73
CA GLY A 26 -9.17 3.77 2.22
C GLY A 26 -9.11 3.15 3.60
N GLU A 27 -10.16 2.41 3.92
CA GLU A 27 -10.28 1.71 5.19
C GLU A 27 -9.60 0.36 5.06
N VAL A 28 -8.69 0.07 5.99
CA VAL A 28 -7.81 -1.08 5.91
C VAL A 28 -7.95 -1.90 7.19
N GLN A 29 -8.10 -3.20 7.05
CA GLN A 29 -8.18 -4.09 8.18
C GLN A 29 -6.95 -4.99 8.24
N ILE A 30 -6.36 -5.10 9.43
CA ILE A 30 -5.21 -5.99 9.64
C ILE A 30 -5.76 -7.37 9.99
N VAL A 31 -5.32 -8.39 9.26
CA VAL A 31 -5.79 -9.76 9.48
C VAL A 31 -4.60 -10.68 9.73
N GLU A 32 -4.90 -11.87 10.28
CA GLU A 32 -3.88 -12.85 10.60
C GLU A 32 -3.69 -13.87 9.48
N SER A 33 -4.63 -13.96 8.56
CA SER A 33 -4.55 -14.93 7.48
C SER A 33 -5.40 -14.48 6.31
N PHE A 34 -5.06 -14.97 5.14
CA PHE A 34 -5.77 -14.71 3.89
C PHE A 34 -5.96 -13.22 3.62
N PRO A 35 -4.87 -12.43 3.67
CA PRO A 35 -4.99 -11.00 3.37
C PRO A 35 -5.13 -10.76 1.88
N ASP A 36 -5.63 -9.58 1.54
CA ASP A 36 -5.55 -9.13 0.15
C ASP A 36 -4.12 -8.76 -0.21
N ILE A 37 -3.36 -8.20 0.74
CA ILE A 37 -2.00 -7.73 0.50
C ILE A 37 -1.13 -8.07 1.69
N ARG A 38 0.06 -8.64 1.44
CA ARG A 38 1.06 -8.83 2.48
C ARG A 38 1.99 -7.64 2.50
N VAL A 39 2.19 -7.05 3.67
CA VAL A 39 2.84 -5.77 3.82
C VAL A 39 3.99 -5.87 4.80
N GLN A 40 5.14 -5.33 4.42
CA GLN A 40 6.28 -5.22 5.31
C GLN A 40 6.54 -3.76 5.62
N ILE A 41 6.73 -3.44 6.90
CA ILE A 41 7.06 -2.08 7.30
C ILE A 41 8.56 -1.89 7.20
N VAL A 42 8.98 -0.85 6.50
CA VAL A 42 10.40 -0.56 6.33
C VAL A 42 10.66 0.90 6.70
N THR A 43 11.94 1.23 6.86
CA THR A 43 12.34 2.60 7.18
C THR A 43 13.00 3.28 5.99
N SER A 44 13.30 2.54 4.93
CA SER A 44 13.91 3.11 3.72
C SER A 44 13.46 2.32 2.51
N PHE A 45 13.45 2.98 1.39
CA PHE A 45 13.11 2.39 0.09
C PHE A 45 11.75 1.70 0.10
N PRO A 46 10.69 2.38 0.56
CA PRO A 46 9.36 1.78 0.53
C PRO A 46 8.81 1.78 -0.89
N ASP A 47 7.83 0.90 -1.11
CA ASP A 47 7.04 0.95 -2.34
C ASP A 47 5.91 1.97 -2.20
N LEU A 48 5.48 2.25 -0.97
CA LEU A 48 4.40 3.19 -0.70
C LEU A 48 4.64 3.87 0.64
N LYS A 49 4.44 5.17 0.70
CA LYS A 49 4.47 5.91 1.96
C LYS A 49 3.04 6.00 2.47
N VAL A 50 2.82 5.59 3.71
CA VAL A 50 1.49 5.49 4.29
C VAL A 50 1.36 6.46 5.45
N LYS A 51 0.30 7.26 5.41
CA LYS A 51 -0.09 8.12 6.51
C LYS A 51 -1.38 7.57 7.09
N GLN A 52 -1.38 7.32 8.39
CA GLN A 52 -2.60 6.90 9.07
C GLN A 52 -3.45 8.13 9.31
N VAL A 53 -4.70 8.06 8.89
CA VAL A 53 -5.65 9.16 9.07
C VAL A 53 -6.87 8.60 9.80
N THR A 54 -7.63 9.49 10.43
CA THR A 54 -8.81 9.05 11.19
C THR A 54 -10.09 9.19 10.40
N SER A 55 -10.05 9.91 9.29
CA SER A 55 -11.23 10.08 8.43
C SER A 55 -10.78 10.51 7.05
N PHE A 56 -11.64 10.28 6.08
CA PHE A 56 -11.45 10.72 4.70
C PHE A 56 -10.12 10.24 4.09
N PRO A 57 -9.89 8.91 4.09
CA PRO A 57 -8.65 8.39 3.48
C PRO A 57 -8.81 8.33 1.96
N ASP A 58 -8.80 9.49 1.32
CA ASP A 58 -9.18 9.62 -0.08
C ASP A 58 -8.00 9.66 -1.05
N ASN A 59 -6.78 9.84 -0.53
CA ASN A 59 -5.62 9.99 -1.39
C ASN A 59 -4.66 8.84 -1.23
N CYS A 60 -3.88 8.58 -2.27
CA CYS A 60 -2.88 7.52 -2.29
C CYS A 60 -2.07 7.50 -0.99
N GLY A 61 -2.05 6.35 -0.34
CA GLY A 61 -1.28 6.19 0.89
C GLY A 61 -1.98 6.61 2.16
N GLU A 62 -3.19 7.13 2.08
CA GLU A 62 -3.93 7.49 3.30
C GLU A 62 -4.77 6.30 3.73
N TRP A 63 -4.46 5.76 4.90
CA TRP A 63 -5.11 4.56 5.42
C TRP A 63 -5.77 4.86 6.77
N THR A 64 -7.01 4.40 6.93
CA THR A 64 -7.71 4.40 8.21
C THR A 64 -7.90 2.94 8.62
N TYR A 65 -7.35 2.55 9.76
CA TYR A 65 -7.47 1.16 10.18
C TYR A 65 -8.84 0.94 10.83
N VAL A 66 -9.48 -0.13 10.40
CA VAL A 66 -10.82 -0.50 10.88
C VAL A 66 -10.81 -1.98 11.24
N THR A 67 -11.86 -2.41 11.94
CA THR A 67 -11.98 -3.82 12.36
C THR A 67 -13.00 -4.59 11.55
N SER A 68 -13.72 -3.92 10.66
CA SER A 68 -14.70 -4.60 9.80
C SER A 68 -15.05 -3.69 8.63
N PHE A 69 -15.60 -4.29 7.59
CA PHE A 69 -16.06 -3.56 6.39
C PHE A 69 -14.96 -2.72 5.76
N ALA A 70 -13.77 -3.28 5.67
CA ALA A 70 -12.64 -2.58 5.09
C ALA A 70 -12.72 -2.59 3.57
N ASP A 71 -12.01 -1.64 2.97
CA ASP A 71 -11.84 -1.63 1.52
C ASP A 71 -10.89 -2.74 1.09
N PHE A 72 -9.89 -3.04 1.92
CA PHE A 72 -9.03 -4.19 1.68
C PHE A 72 -8.36 -4.60 3.00
N THR A 73 -7.79 -5.80 3.01
CA THR A 73 -7.16 -6.35 4.20
C THR A 73 -5.67 -6.50 3.97
N ILE A 74 -4.90 -6.36 5.05
CA ILE A 74 -3.46 -6.55 5.00
C ILE A 74 -3.03 -7.48 6.12
N GLN A 75 -1.88 -8.14 5.90
CA GLN A 75 -1.19 -8.90 6.93
C GLN A 75 0.25 -8.40 6.95
N PHE A 76 0.75 -8.07 8.16
CA PHE A 76 2.15 -7.68 8.28
C PHE A 76 3.02 -8.93 8.24
N VAL A 77 4.08 -8.87 7.46
CA VAL A 77 5.02 -9.98 7.32
C VAL A 77 6.43 -9.44 7.45
N ASP A 78 7.36 -10.36 7.80
CA ASP A 78 8.78 -10.01 7.93
C ASP A 78 9.56 -10.31 6.67
N SER A 79 8.99 -11.11 5.77
CA SER A 79 9.67 -11.49 4.55
C SER A 79 8.64 -11.80 3.47
N PHE A 80 9.07 -11.68 2.23
CA PHE A 80 8.25 -11.95 1.06
C PHE A 80 6.96 -11.16 1.04
N PRO A 81 7.04 -9.82 1.24
CA PRO A 81 5.83 -9.01 1.17
C PRO A 81 5.40 -8.80 -0.28
N ASP A 82 4.14 -8.44 -0.44
CA ASP A 82 3.66 -7.96 -1.73
C ASP A 82 4.11 -6.53 -1.94
N ILE A 83 4.04 -5.70 -0.89
CA ILE A 83 4.56 -4.33 -0.94
C ILE A 83 5.26 -3.99 0.38
N LYS A 84 6.16 -3.02 0.30
CA LYS A 84 6.85 -2.48 1.47
C LYS A 84 6.31 -1.08 1.72
N ILE A 85 5.96 -0.79 2.96
CA ILE A 85 5.43 0.53 3.30
C ILE A 85 6.31 1.20 4.34
N LYS A 86 6.28 2.52 4.34
CA LYS A 86 6.91 3.33 5.37
C LYS A 86 5.86 4.30 5.89
N TYR A 87 5.68 4.34 7.21
CA TYR A 87 4.76 5.31 7.79
C TYR A 87 5.37 6.70 7.75
N VAL A 88 4.57 7.68 7.37
CA VAL A 88 4.99 9.07 7.29
C VAL A 88 3.95 9.96 7.96
N GLU A 89 4.38 11.16 8.34
CA GLU A 89 3.48 12.14 8.95
C GLU A 89 2.90 13.08 7.90
N SER A 90 3.54 13.16 6.74
CA SER A 90 3.08 14.03 5.67
C SER A 90 3.55 13.48 4.34
N PHE A 91 2.88 13.91 3.29
CA PHE A 91 3.22 13.53 1.91
C PHE A 91 3.18 12.02 1.70
N PRO A 92 2.06 11.35 2.04
CA PRO A 92 1.93 9.94 1.72
C PRO A 92 1.84 9.74 0.22
N GLY A 93 1.96 8.48 -0.20
CA GLY A 93 1.80 8.13 -1.59
C GLY A 93 3.04 7.48 -2.16
N LEU A 94 3.19 7.59 -3.46
CA LEU A 94 4.34 7.00 -4.13
C LEU A 94 5.62 7.72 -3.74
N PRO A 95 6.72 6.99 -3.57
CA PRO A 95 7.98 7.60 -3.17
C PRO A 95 8.60 8.43 -4.28
#